data_0df0921fe1d022bd2015d803d64c4caa
#
_entry.id   0df0921fe1d022bd2015d803d64c4caa
#
_cell.length_a   1.000
_cell.length_b   1.000
_cell.length_c   1.000
_cell.angle_alpha   90.00
_cell.angle_beta   90.00
_cell.angle_gamma   90.00
#
_symmetry.space_group_name_H-M   'P 1'
#
loop_
_entity.id
_entity.type
_entity.pdbx_description
1 polymer ?
#
loop_
_entity_poly.entity_id
_entity_poly.type
_entity_poly.pdbx_seq_one_letter_code
_entity_poly.pdbx_strand_id
1 'polypeptide(L)'
;MKITLVGMGSGLPGSLTAQGLQALQAAGLILGAKRLLQNLPDGCTPNRKPIYLPDEVLACLQAEPCQTAALVYSGDTGFYSGAAALVPKLRAQGAEVTVLPGISSVQLLAAALGRPWQNWHLVSAHGCACAPAAECRSDRPTFFLTGGRNTSPAALCEILAAAGFGAVQATVGENLGTPQQKVITDTVQTLAGGSFAPLSVLLVEPCPKPQPRVPGLPDEAFIRGKTPMTKQEVRAAALAKLAVAPTDTLWDVGAGTGSVSVEMALAAPMGQVYAVECDADACALVRQNQAKFAASNLTLIAGKAPEALQNLPAPDAVFIGGSKGNMQAIVDAALAANPQTRLCIAAIALETLQQGIAALAAHGLAAQVTQIAVSRSKAAGSLHLMMANNPVFLIVRE
;
A
#
# COMPACT_ATOMS: atom_id res chain seq x y z
N MET A 1 10.20 -37.59 -11.81
CA MET A 1 10.95 -37.09 -10.64
C MET A 1 9.96 -36.63 -9.58
N LYS A 2 10.17 -37.02 -8.33
CA LYS A 2 9.37 -36.57 -7.19
C LYS A 2 10.09 -35.43 -6.48
N ILE A 3 9.40 -34.32 -6.29
CA ILE A 3 9.96 -33.09 -5.67
C ILE A 3 9.10 -32.71 -4.48
N THR A 4 9.73 -32.57 -3.31
CA THR A 4 9.03 -32.15 -2.09
C THR A 4 9.55 -30.78 -1.63
N LEU A 5 8.65 -29.81 -1.52
CA LEU A 5 8.96 -28.51 -0.93
C LEU A 5 8.65 -28.58 0.58
N VAL A 6 9.64 -28.26 1.41
CA VAL A 6 9.57 -28.45 2.86
C VAL A 6 9.74 -27.12 3.60
N GLY A 7 8.76 -26.77 4.42
CA GLY A 7 8.85 -25.65 5.35
C GLY A 7 9.70 -26.06 6.57
N MET A 8 10.82 -25.36 6.80
CA MET A 8 11.80 -25.65 7.84
C MET A 8 11.50 -24.98 9.20
N GLY A 9 10.38 -24.28 9.32
CA GLY A 9 10.09 -23.53 10.54
C GLY A 9 11.17 -22.47 10.86
N SER A 10 11.67 -22.49 12.10
CA SER A 10 12.80 -21.63 12.53
C SER A 10 14.12 -21.95 11.83
N GLY A 11 14.18 -23.05 11.08
CA GLY A 11 15.40 -23.57 10.47
C GLY A 11 16.19 -24.53 11.37
N LEU A 12 15.65 -24.88 12.51
CA LEU A 12 16.22 -25.89 13.40
C LEU A 12 15.46 -27.22 13.28
N PRO A 13 16.12 -28.38 13.49
CA PRO A 13 15.49 -29.70 13.37
C PRO A 13 14.22 -29.86 14.23
N GLY A 14 14.20 -29.30 15.43
CA GLY A 14 13.03 -29.36 16.33
C GLY A 14 11.79 -28.61 15.87
N SER A 15 11.88 -27.79 14.82
CA SER A 15 10.73 -27.08 14.23
C SER A 15 10.18 -27.73 12.96
N LEU A 16 10.77 -28.85 12.53
CA LEU A 16 10.29 -29.63 11.38
C LEU A 16 9.07 -30.46 11.73
N THR A 17 8.16 -30.59 10.80
CA THR A 17 7.11 -31.59 10.87
C THR A 17 7.69 -33.01 10.67
N ALA A 18 7.05 -34.01 11.22
CA ALA A 18 7.49 -35.43 11.01
C ALA A 18 7.54 -35.78 9.52
N GLN A 19 6.56 -35.31 8.73
CA GLN A 19 6.54 -35.54 7.28
C GLN A 19 7.70 -34.79 6.59
N GLY A 20 8.01 -33.58 7.03
CA GLY A 20 9.15 -32.82 6.50
C GLY A 20 10.48 -33.53 6.75
N LEU A 21 10.68 -34.07 7.97
CA LEU A 21 11.86 -34.86 8.31
C LEU A 21 11.99 -36.12 7.42
N GLN A 22 10.92 -36.86 7.27
CA GLN A 22 10.91 -38.06 6.41
C GLN A 22 11.23 -37.72 4.94
N ALA A 23 10.65 -36.62 4.42
CA ALA A 23 10.90 -36.19 3.06
C ALA A 23 12.36 -35.79 2.84
N LEU A 24 12.99 -35.11 3.81
CA LEU A 24 14.40 -34.71 3.74
C LEU A 24 15.35 -35.92 3.79
N GLN A 25 15.03 -36.91 4.64
CA GLN A 25 15.82 -38.15 4.75
C GLN A 25 15.71 -39.02 3.50
N ALA A 26 14.54 -39.02 2.83
CA ALA A 26 14.31 -39.78 1.59
C ALA A 26 14.81 -39.08 0.32
N ALA A 27 15.23 -37.83 0.41
CA ALA A 27 15.67 -37.07 -0.75
C ALA A 27 17.09 -37.46 -1.20
N GLY A 28 17.28 -37.66 -2.52
CA GLY A 28 18.61 -37.87 -3.11
C GLY A 28 19.37 -36.58 -3.36
N LEU A 29 18.65 -35.44 -3.41
CA LEU A 29 19.20 -34.11 -3.58
C LEU A 29 18.42 -33.11 -2.73
N ILE A 30 19.12 -32.21 -2.01
CA ILE A 30 18.47 -31.15 -1.22
C ILE A 30 18.97 -29.78 -1.69
N LEU A 31 18.02 -28.92 -2.06
CA LEU A 31 18.27 -27.55 -2.51
C LEU A 31 17.68 -26.55 -1.50
N GLY A 32 18.31 -25.38 -1.35
CA GLY A 32 17.80 -24.32 -0.47
C GLY A 32 18.86 -23.29 -0.09
N ALA A 33 18.47 -22.31 0.71
CA ALA A 33 19.41 -21.31 1.21
C ALA A 33 20.51 -21.95 2.09
N LYS A 34 21.76 -21.48 1.93
CA LYS A 34 22.96 -22.01 2.64
C LYS A 34 22.71 -22.20 4.14
N ARG A 35 22.06 -21.21 4.78
CA ARG A 35 21.73 -21.26 6.21
C ARG A 35 20.86 -22.46 6.60
N LEU A 36 19.87 -22.80 5.77
CA LEU A 36 18.97 -23.92 6.04
C LEU A 36 19.66 -25.26 5.82
N LEU A 37 20.54 -25.36 4.83
CA LEU A 37 21.29 -26.56 4.52
C LEU A 37 22.31 -26.93 5.60
N GLN A 38 22.80 -25.94 6.35
CA GLN A 38 23.73 -26.13 7.49
C GLN A 38 23.04 -26.78 8.70
N ASN A 39 21.74 -26.62 8.84
CA ASN A 39 20.95 -27.07 9.99
C ASN A 39 20.03 -28.25 9.64
N LEU A 40 20.35 -29.01 8.58
CA LEU A 40 19.57 -30.20 8.24
C LEU A 40 19.76 -31.28 9.31
N PRO A 41 18.68 -32.07 9.60
CA PRO A 41 18.76 -33.18 10.51
C PRO A 41 19.76 -34.26 10.07
N ASP A 42 20.16 -35.11 11.00
CA ASP A 42 20.97 -36.32 10.71
C ASP A 42 20.21 -37.25 9.78
N GLY A 43 20.94 -38.03 8.99
CA GLY A 43 20.40 -38.97 8.03
C GLY A 43 19.98 -38.37 6.69
N CYS A 44 20.13 -37.07 6.50
CA CYS A 44 19.90 -36.46 5.18
C CYS A 44 21.10 -36.67 4.24
N THR A 45 20.81 -36.74 2.92
CA THR A 45 21.85 -36.88 1.87
C THR A 45 22.97 -35.84 2.00
N PRO A 46 24.24 -36.19 1.69
CA PRO A 46 25.32 -35.21 1.57
C PRO A 46 25.21 -34.34 0.29
N ASN A 47 24.41 -34.76 -0.70
CA ASN A 47 24.21 -34.01 -1.92
C ASN A 47 23.29 -32.80 -1.67
N ARG A 48 23.90 -31.67 -1.28
CA ARG A 48 23.23 -30.43 -0.87
C ARG A 48 23.77 -29.26 -1.69
N LYS A 49 22.89 -28.44 -2.27
CA LYS A 49 23.30 -27.27 -3.05
C LYS A 49 22.61 -26.01 -2.57
N PRO A 50 23.36 -24.91 -2.38
CA PRO A 50 22.82 -23.63 -1.92
C PRO A 50 22.12 -22.86 -3.07
N ILE A 51 21.12 -23.49 -3.67
CA ILE A 51 20.34 -22.99 -4.80
C ILE A 51 18.88 -22.86 -4.36
N TYR A 52 18.28 -21.69 -4.55
CA TYR A 52 16.89 -21.41 -4.13
C TYR A 52 16.11 -20.50 -5.10
N LEU A 53 16.77 -19.85 -6.05
CA LEU A 53 16.09 -19.06 -7.07
C LEU A 53 15.40 -20.00 -8.08
N PRO A 54 14.15 -19.74 -8.49
CA PRO A 54 13.36 -20.66 -9.30
C PRO A 54 14.08 -21.16 -10.55
N ASP A 55 14.69 -20.26 -11.33
CA ASP A 55 15.33 -20.63 -12.60
C ASP A 55 16.62 -21.42 -12.39
N GLU A 56 17.39 -21.11 -11.34
CA GLU A 56 18.57 -21.89 -10.95
C GLU A 56 18.19 -23.29 -10.45
N VAL A 57 17.10 -23.41 -9.70
CA VAL A 57 16.56 -24.69 -9.26
C VAL A 57 16.18 -25.57 -10.44
N LEU A 58 15.47 -25.03 -11.42
CA LEU A 58 15.08 -25.75 -12.65
C LEU A 58 16.29 -26.21 -13.43
N ALA A 59 17.28 -25.34 -13.62
CA ALA A 59 18.51 -25.66 -14.31
C ALA A 59 19.30 -26.78 -13.58
N CYS A 60 19.39 -26.72 -12.25
CA CYS A 60 20.05 -27.73 -11.44
C CYS A 60 19.37 -29.10 -11.54
N LEU A 61 18.05 -29.15 -11.48
CA LEU A 61 17.27 -30.38 -11.57
C LEU A 61 17.34 -31.03 -12.97
N GLN A 62 17.53 -30.22 -14.00
CA GLN A 62 17.78 -30.70 -15.38
C GLN A 62 19.20 -31.25 -15.56
N ALA A 63 20.21 -30.57 -14.95
CA ALA A 63 21.60 -30.99 -15.07
C ALA A 63 21.94 -32.22 -14.23
N GLU A 64 21.23 -32.45 -13.14
CA GLU A 64 21.44 -33.59 -12.24
C GLU A 64 20.13 -34.36 -12.02
N PRO A 65 19.75 -35.23 -12.95
CA PRO A 65 18.56 -36.05 -12.81
C PRO A 65 18.63 -36.93 -11.56
N CYS A 66 17.65 -36.78 -10.68
CA CYS A 66 17.50 -37.60 -9.47
C CYS A 66 16.06 -38.14 -9.39
N GLN A 67 15.86 -39.26 -8.71
CA GLN A 67 14.50 -39.81 -8.51
C GLN A 67 13.68 -38.95 -7.55
N THR A 68 14.34 -38.42 -6.50
CA THR A 68 13.73 -37.65 -5.43
C THR A 68 14.57 -36.42 -5.09
N ALA A 69 13.94 -35.25 -5.01
CA ALA A 69 14.58 -34.03 -4.54
C ALA A 69 13.72 -33.33 -3.46
N ALA A 70 14.39 -32.65 -2.53
CA ALA A 70 13.72 -31.77 -1.56
C ALA A 70 14.21 -30.33 -1.73
N LEU A 71 13.28 -29.37 -1.59
CA LEU A 71 13.58 -27.93 -1.54
C LEU A 71 13.17 -27.40 -0.18
N VAL A 72 14.10 -26.77 0.52
CA VAL A 72 13.86 -26.25 1.86
C VAL A 72 13.63 -24.74 1.86
N TYR A 73 12.59 -24.33 2.55
CA TYR A 73 12.18 -22.95 2.73
C TYR A 73 12.15 -22.55 4.22
N SER A 74 12.50 -21.32 4.55
CA SER A 74 12.38 -20.79 5.90
C SER A 74 10.90 -20.61 6.27
N GLY A 75 10.52 -20.91 7.50
CA GLY A 75 9.15 -20.76 7.95
C GLY A 75 8.21 -21.77 7.28
N ASP A 76 7.10 -21.28 6.78
CA ASP A 76 6.05 -22.02 6.09
C ASP A 76 6.14 -21.83 4.57
N THR A 77 5.86 -22.88 3.82
CA THR A 77 5.87 -22.86 2.34
C THR A 77 4.75 -22.04 1.73
N GLY A 78 3.67 -21.77 2.45
CA GLY A 78 2.51 -20.99 2.01
C GLY A 78 2.54 -19.53 2.45
N PHE A 79 3.48 -19.12 3.33
CA PHE A 79 3.50 -17.78 3.90
C PHE A 79 4.62 -16.93 3.25
N TYR A 80 4.26 -16.15 2.21
CA TYR A 80 5.19 -15.30 1.44
C TYR A 80 6.47 -16.02 0.99
N SER A 81 6.33 -17.28 0.63
CA SER A 81 7.45 -18.14 0.26
C SER A 81 7.67 -18.18 -1.26
N GLY A 82 8.93 -18.32 -1.67
CA GLY A 82 9.30 -18.59 -3.07
C GLY A 82 8.72 -19.87 -3.66
N ALA A 83 8.16 -20.77 -2.82
CA ALA A 83 7.49 -21.97 -3.25
C ALA A 83 6.32 -21.67 -4.20
N ALA A 84 5.57 -20.59 -3.96
CA ALA A 84 4.42 -20.21 -4.78
C ALA A 84 4.79 -19.97 -6.26
N ALA A 85 5.94 -19.38 -6.53
CA ALA A 85 6.42 -19.13 -7.89
C ALA A 85 7.02 -20.40 -8.55
N LEU A 86 7.58 -21.30 -7.75
CA LEU A 86 8.28 -22.49 -8.26
C LEU A 86 7.36 -23.67 -8.55
N VAL A 87 6.33 -23.93 -7.73
CA VAL A 87 5.42 -25.07 -7.89
C VAL A 87 4.79 -25.16 -9.28
N PRO A 88 4.23 -24.11 -9.88
CA PRO A 88 3.69 -24.16 -11.23
C PRO A 88 4.74 -24.54 -12.28
N LYS A 89 5.97 -23.99 -12.16
CA LYS A 89 7.07 -24.26 -13.10
C LYS A 89 7.51 -25.73 -13.04
N LEU A 90 7.62 -26.32 -11.85
CA LEU A 90 7.97 -27.73 -11.67
C LEU A 90 6.91 -28.67 -12.25
N ARG A 91 5.64 -28.37 -11.98
CA ARG A 91 4.51 -29.15 -12.54
C ARG A 91 4.45 -29.08 -14.06
N ALA A 92 4.74 -27.93 -14.65
CA ALA A 92 4.80 -27.76 -16.09
C ALA A 92 5.91 -28.62 -16.74
N GLN A 93 6.98 -28.96 -15.99
CA GLN A 93 8.04 -29.88 -16.43
C GLN A 93 7.70 -31.36 -16.13
N GLY A 94 6.49 -31.69 -15.73
CA GLY A 94 6.05 -33.05 -15.46
C GLY A 94 6.54 -33.64 -14.14
N ALA A 95 7.01 -32.83 -13.20
CA ALA A 95 7.40 -33.29 -11.87
C ALA A 95 6.17 -33.58 -10.99
N GLU A 96 6.24 -34.65 -10.21
CA GLU A 96 5.30 -34.93 -9.12
C GLU A 96 5.69 -34.07 -7.90
N VAL A 97 4.89 -33.04 -7.61
CA VAL A 97 5.23 -32.01 -6.61
C VAL A 97 4.35 -32.15 -5.36
N THR A 98 5.00 -32.38 -4.22
CA THR A 98 4.40 -32.33 -2.88
C THR A 98 4.85 -31.07 -2.14
N VAL A 99 3.94 -30.42 -1.43
CA VAL A 99 4.25 -29.22 -0.62
C VAL A 99 3.91 -29.55 0.84
N LEU A 100 4.91 -29.44 1.71
CA LEU A 100 4.76 -29.70 3.14
C LEU A 100 4.87 -28.38 3.90
N PRO A 101 3.93 -28.08 4.82
CA PRO A 101 3.93 -26.86 5.61
C PRO A 101 5.07 -26.84 6.63
N GLY A 102 5.38 -25.66 7.13
CA GLY A 102 6.25 -25.44 8.28
C GLY A 102 5.63 -24.43 9.25
N ILE A 103 6.30 -24.20 10.38
CA ILE A 103 5.86 -23.19 11.35
C ILE A 103 6.33 -21.81 10.88
N SER A 104 5.40 -20.91 10.59
CA SER A 104 5.75 -19.55 10.15
C SER A 104 6.17 -18.64 11.30
N SER A 105 6.86 -17.55 10.98
CA SER A 105 7.28 -16.55 11.97
C SER A 105 6.09 -15.86 12.66
N VAL A 106 4.94 -15.75 12.00
CA VAL A 106 3.71 -15.21 12.62
C VAL A 106 3.22 -16.14 13.74
N GLN A 107 3.24 -17.46 13.51
CA GLN A 107 2.85 -18.44 14.53
C GLN A 107 3.84 -18.47 15.70
N LEU A 108 5.15 -18.37 15.41
CA LEU A 108 6.19 -18.31 16.44
C LEU A 108 6.06 -17.05 17.31
N LEU A 109 5.81 -15.89 16.70
CA LEU A 109 5.59 -14.66 17.46
C LEU A 109 4.30 -14.73 18.30
N ALA A 110 3.21 -15.23 17.72
CA ALA A 110 1.94 -15.40 18.41
C ALA A 110 2.09 -16.32 19.64
N ALA A 111 2.80 -17.44 19.49
CA ALA A 111 3.09 -18.35 20.59
C ALA A 111 3.96 -17.69 21.68
N ALA A 112 5.01 -16.94 21.28
CA ALA A 112 5.86 -16.22 22.22
C ALA A 112 5.12 -15.13 23.00
N LEU A 113 4.08 -14.51 22.41
CA LEU A 113 3.23 -13.52 23.03
C LEU A 113 2.02 -14.13 23.79
N GLY A 114 1.75 -15.42 23.64
CA GLY A 114 0.54 -16.06 24.16
C GLY A 114 -0.74 -15.48 23.57
N ARG A 115 -0.71 -15.00 22.34
CA ARG A 115 -1.82 -14.30 21.65
C ARG A 115 -2.24 -15.00 20.36
N PRO A 116 -3.54 -15.08 20.06
CA PRO A 116 -4.04 -15.59 18.79
C PRO A 116 -3.70 -14.58 17.65
N TRP A 117 -3.35 -15.10 16.49
CA TRP A 117 -2.95 -14.29 15.32
C TRP A 117 -4.00 -14.22 14.21
N GLN A 118 -5.13 -14.92 14.31
CA GLN A 118 -6.16 -14.93 13.26
C GLN A 118 -6.73 -13.53 12.93
N ASN A 119 -6.65 -12.59 13.88
CA ASN A 119 -7.12 -11.21 13.69
C ASN A 119 -6.00 -10.24 13.31
N TRP A 120 -4.78 -10.71 13.09
CA TRP A 120 -3.69 -9.84 12.66
C TRP A 120 -3.80 -9.58 11.16
N HIS A 121 -3.50 -8.33 10.76
CA HIS A 121 -3.28 -7.99 9.37
C HIS A 121 -1.85 -8.40 9.00
N LEU A 122 -1.71 -9.28 8.01
CA LEU A 122 -0.42 -9.86 7.63
C LEU A 122 0.13 -9.17 6.39
N VAL A 123 1.32 -8.58 6.50
CA VAL A 123 1.98 -7.82 5.43
C VAL A 123 3.39 -8.34 5.22
N SER A 124 3.83 -8.49 3.98
CA SER A 124 5.23 -8.74 3.67
C SER A 124 5.91 -7.44 3.25
N ALA A 125 6.91 -7.03 4.02
CA ALA A 125 7.90 -6.03 3.63
C ALA A 125 9.20 -6.68 3.12
N HIS A 126 9.25 -8.02 3.06
CA HIS A 126 10.40 -8.79 2.58
C HIS A 126 10.30 -8.99 1.06
N GLY A 127 11.09 -8.24 0.31
CA GLY A 127 11.14 -8.35 -1.16
C GLY A 127 9.90 -7.83 -1.91
N CYS A 128 8.96 -7.19 -1.21
CA CYS A 128 7.76 -6.59 -1.79
C CYS A 128 7.68 -5.10 -1.41
N ALA A 129 7.12 -4.29 -2.30
CA ALA A 129 6.77 -2.92 -1.95
C ALA A 129 5.60 -2.93 -0.97
N CYS A 130 5.72 -2.24 0.15
CA CYS A 130 4.62 -2.00 1.09
C CYS A 130 4.59 -0.54 1.53
N ALA A 131 3.43 -0.06 1.96
CA ALA A 131 3.23 1.26 2.53
C ALA A 131 2.91 1.12 4.04
N PRO A 132 3.93 1.04 4.95
CA PRO A 132 3.73 0.66 6.34
C PRO A 132 2.67 1.50 7.05
N ALA A 133 2.65 2.80 6.81
CA ALA A 133 1.69 3.71 7.43
C ALA A 133 0.24 3.49 6.95
N ALA A 134 0.04 3.07 5.70
CA ALA A 134 -1.28 2.73 5.18
C ALA A 134 -1.76 1.39 5.76
N GLU A 135 -0.88 0.39 5.83
CA GLU A 135 -1.17 -0.93 6.38
C GLU A 135 -1.54 -0.88 7.87
N CYS A 136 -0.87 -0.02 8.66
CA CYS A 136 -1.16 0.15 10.10
C CYS A 136 -2.41 0.98 10.41
N ARG A 137 -3.10 1.55 9.43
CA ARG A 137 -4.38 2.26 9.64
C ARG A 137 -5.58 1.33 9.86
N SER A 138 -5.33 0.09 10.15
CA SER A 138 -6.31 -0.93 10.49
C SER A 138 -6.69 -0.86 11.98
N ASP A 139 -7.88 -1.36 12.33
CA ASP A 139 -8.34 -1.58 13.70
C ASP A 139 -7.76 -2.89 14.31
N ARG A 140 -6.86 -3.55 13.57
CA ARG A 140 -6.23 -4.82 13.94
C ARG A 140 -4.72 -4.66 14.05
N PRO A 141 -4.05 -5.48 14.89
CA PRO A 141 -2.59 -5.53 14.90
C PRO A 141 -2.04 -5.87 13.51
N THR A 142 -1.01 -5.13 13.07
CA THR A 142 -0.38 -5.37 11.77
C THR A 142 0.96 -6.06 11.96
N PHE A 143 1.06 -7.28 11.43
CA PHE A 143 2.29 -8.07 11.42
C PHE A 143 3.05 -7.82 10.12
N PHE A 144 4.31 -7.44 10.22
CA PHE A 144 5.23 -7.29 9.09
C PHE A 144 6.27 -8.41 9.08
N LEU A 145 6.31 -9.16 7.96
CA LEU A 145 7.46 -9.98 7.64
C LEU A 145 8.56 -9.04 7.14
N THR A 146 9.64 -8.86 7.90
CA THR A 146 10.70 -7.91 7.62
C THR A 146 11.86 -8.56 6.85
N GLY A 147 12.72 -7.76 6.23
CA GLY A 147 13.92 -8.27 5.56
C GLY A 147 14.69 -7.17 4.81
N GLY A 148 16.02 -7.30 4.83
CA GLY A 148 16.89 -6.31 4.23
C GLY A 148 17.03 -5.02 5.03
N ARG A 149 17.93 -4.12 4.57
CA ARG A 149 18.27 -2.90 5.30
C ARG A 149 17.10 -1.90 5.37
N ASN A 150 16.37 -1.72 4.27
CA ASN A 150 15.31 -0.72 4.15
C ASN A 150 13.96 -1.19 4.69
N THR A 151 13.82 -2.44 5.07
CA THR A 151 12.60 -3.06 5.60
C THR A 151 12.88 -3.84 6.89
N SER A 152 13.95 -3.45 7.61
CA SER A 152 14.21 -3.90 8.98
C SER A 152 13.14 -3.35 9.94
N PRO A 153 12.95 -3.95 11.13
CA PRO A 153 12.02 -3.40 12.11
C PRO A 153 12.26 -1.92 12.43
N ALA A 154 13.54 -1.50 12.58
CA ALA A 154 13.88 -0.10 12.82
C ALA A 154 13.46 0.80 11.66
N ALA A 155 13.78 0.45 10.40
CA ALA A 155 13.42 1.24 9.24
C ALA A 155 11.90 1.36 9.05
N LEU A 156 11.14 0.29 9.32
CA LEU A 156 9.67 0.35 9.31
C LEU A 156 9.14 1.26 10.42
N CYS A 157 9.72 1.19 11.62
CA CYS A 157 9.37 2.06 12.74
C CYS A 157 9.72 3.53 12.47
N GLU A 158 10.81 3.84 11.77
CA GLU A 158 11.14 5.22 11.32
C GLU A 158 10.04 5.78 10.40
N ILE A 159 9.60 5.01 9.41
CA ILE A 159 8.52 5.39 8.50
C ILE A 159 7.21 5.61 9.28
N LEU A 160 6.89 4.70 10.21
CA LEU A 160 5.70 4.79 11.03
C LEU A 160 5.74 5.99 11.98
N ALA A 161 6.87 6.26 12.64
CA ALA A 161 7.06 7.41 13.51
C ALA A 161 6.88 8.73 12.74
N ALA A 162 7.48 8.85 11.55
CA ALA A 162 7.31 10.00 10.65
C ALA A 162 5.86 10.17 10.20
N ALA A 163 5.09 9.09 10.08
CA ALA A 163 3.65 9.11 9.76
C ALA A 163 2.75 9.39 10.97
N GLY A 164 3.33 9.66 12.17
CA GLY A 164 2.60 10.01 13.37
C GLY A 164 2.17 8.82 14.24
N PHE A 165 2.71 7.62 14.01
CA PHE A 165 2.47 6.42 14.84
C PHE A 165 3.49 6.26 15.98
N GLY A 166 4.34 7.25 16.25
CA GLY A 166 5.46 7.15 17.19
C GLY A 166 5.09 6.65 18.60
N ALA A 167 3.92 7.00 19.11
CA ALA A 167 3.43 6.57 20.44
C ALA A 167 2.76 5.19 20.44
N VAL A 168 2.57 4.54 19.27
CA VAL A 168 1.93 3.23 19.18
C VAL A 168 2.87 2.17 19.72
N GLN A 169 2.33 1.19 20.44
CA GLN A 169 3.09 0.02 20.88
C GLN A 169 3.39 -0.90 19.72
N ALA A 170 4.61 -1.42 19.67
CA ALA A 170 5.00 -2.42 18.72
C ALA A 170 5.94 -3.46 19.37
N THR A 171 5.98 -4.64 18.77
CA THR A 171 6.80 -5.75 19.25
C THR A 171 7.69 -6.27 18.13
N VAL A 172 8.97 -6.36 18.40
CA VAL A 172 9.96 -7.02 17.53
C VAL A 172 10.22 -8.43 18.06
N GLY A 173 10.07 -9.43 17.19
CA GLY A 173 10.49 -10.79 17.47
C GLY A 173 11.77 -11.11 16.69
N GLU A 174 12.87 -11.41 17.39
CA GLU A 174 14.15 -11.75 16.80
C GLU A 174 14.42 -13.24 16.96
N ASN A 175 14.97 -13.89 15.93
CA ASN A 175 15.42 -15.28 15.93
C ASN A 175 14.39 -16.24 16.54
N LEU A 176 13.12 -16.03 16.23
CA LEU A 176 12.01 -16.78 16.83
C LEU A 176 12.16 -18.29 16.65
N GLY A 177 11.88 -19.04 17.71
CA GLY A 177 12.00 -20.50 17.74
C GLY A 177 13.43 -21.02 17.81
N THR A 178 14.40 -20.15 18.15
CA THR A 178 15.81 -20.54 18.37
C THR A 178 16.25 -20.22 19.80
N PRO A 179 17.39 -20.77 20.29
CA PRO A 179 17.96 -20.39 21.59
C PRO A 179 18.29 -18.91 21.74
N GLN A 180 18.46 -18.18 20.62
CA GLN A 180 18.75 -16.74 20.58
C GLN A 180 17.47 -15.89 20.43
N GLN A 181 16.30 -16.48 20.65
CA GLN A 181 15.03 -15.77 20.57
C GLN A 181 15.00 -14.58 21.55
N LYS A 182 14.56 -13.43 21.02
CA LYS A 182 14.23 -12.25 21.82
C LYS A 182 12.88 -11.69 21.36
N VAL A 183 12.12 -11.17 22.32
CA VAL A 183 10.87 -10.46 22.06
C VAL A 183 10.96 -9.13 22.80
N ILE A 184 10.92 -8.04 22.06
CA ILE A 184 11.09 -6.68 22.56
C ILE A 184 9.84 -5.89 22.24
N THR A 185 9.18 -5.35 23.26
CA THR A 185 7.99 -4.50 23.12
C THR A 185 8.28 -3.11 23.65
N ASP A 186 8.04 -2.10 22.81
CA ASP A 186 8.20 -0.69 23.15
C ASP A 186 7.36 0.15 22.17
N THR A 187 7.43 1.47 22.28
CA THR A 187 6.82 2.37 21.32
C THR A 187 7.53 2.30 19.96
N VAL A 188 6.79 2.56 18.90
CA VAL A 188 7.35 2.71 17.54
C VAL A 188 8.51 3.70 17.53
N GLN A 189 8.39 4.82 18.26
CA GLN A 189 9.44 5.84 18.37
C GLN A 189 10.74 5.29 18.96
N THR A 190 10.64 4.49 20.04
CA THR A 190 11.81 3.88 20.66
C THR A 190 12.46 2.83 19.75
N LEU A 191 11.65 1.99 19.12
CA LEU A 191 12.11 0.92 18.24
C LEU A 191 12.74 1.45 16.94
N ALA A 192 12.38 2.65 16.49
CA ALA A 192 12.99 3.31 15.33
C ALA A 192 14.49 3.54 15.47
N GLY A 193 14.97 3.82 16.70
CA GLY A 193 16.40 3.93 17.00
C GLY A 193 17.11 2.62 17.29
N GLY A 194 16.43 1.49 17.20
CA GLY A 194 16.93 0.17 17.58
C GLY A 194 17.81 -0.48 16.53
N SER A 195 18.55 -1.52 16.98
CA SER A 195 19.29 -2.43 16.10
C SER A 195 18.83 -3.84 16.39
N PHE A 196 18.39 -4.55 15.34
CA PHE A 196 17.76 -5.86 15.46
C PHE A 196 18.45 -6.90 14.60
N ALA A 197 18.32 -8.16 14.99
CA ALA A 197 18.90 -9.28 14.25
C ALA A 197 18.30 -9.36 12.82
N PRO A 198 19.03 -9.88 11.82
CA PRO A 198 18.54 -10.01 10.45
C PRO A 198 17.29 -10.88 10.32
N LEU A 199 17.08 -11.85 11.22
CA LEU A 199 15.89 -12.69 11.27
C LEU A 199 14.91 -12.11 12.29
N SER A 200 14.20 -11.08 11.90
CA SER A 200 13.25 -10.39 12.76
C SER A 200 11.90 -10.24 12.07
N VAL A 201 10.87 -10.00 12.87
CA VAL A 201 9.53 -9.62 12.45
C VAL A 201 9.03 -8.49 13.35
N LEU A 202 8.05 -7.72 12.87
CA LEU A 202 7.48 -6.59 13.60
C LEU A 202 5.96 -6.76 13.70
N LEU A 203 5.41 -6.62 14.90
CA LEU A 203 3.98 -6.51 15.17
C LEU A 203 3.69 -5.11 15.68
N VAL A 204 2.83 -4.37 15.01
CA VAL A 204 2.39 -3.02 15.43
C VAL A 204 0.96 -3.14 15.93
N GLU A 205 0.71 -2.65 17.15
CA GLU A 205 -0.63 -2.67 17.74
C GLU A 205 -1.60 -1.75 16.98
N PRO A 206 -2.91 -1.98 17.08
CA PRO A 206 -3.89 -1.14 16.42
C PRO A 206 -3.72 0.32 16.85
N CYS A 207 -3.69 1.22 15.90
CA CYS A 207 -3.79 2.64 16.16
C CYS A 207 -5.19 3.10 15.74
N PRO A 208 -6.17 3.13 16.65
CA PRO A 208 -7.47 3.66 16.35
C PRO A 208 -7.40 5.20 16.34
N LYS A 209 -6.70 5.78 15.36
CA LYS A 209 -7.04 7.15 14.97
C LYS A 209 -8.37 7.02 14.25
N PRO A 210 -9.43 7.68 14.72
CA PRO A 210 -10.63 7.78 13.93
C PRO A 210 -10.21 8.32 12.58
N GLN A 211 -10.31 7.48 11.56
CA GLN A 211 -10.07 7.95 10.19
C GLN A 211 -11.11 9.02 9.92
N PRO A 212 -10.70 10.19 9.44
CA PRO A 212 -11.67 11.19 9.03
C PRO A 212 -12.65 10.54 8.06
N ARG A 213 -13.94 10.67 8.35
CA ARG A 213 -14.96 10.13 7.44
C ARG A 213 -14.96 10.97 6.17
N VAL A 214 -14.56 10.40 5.06
CA VAL A 214 -14.63 11.02 3.75
C VAL A 214 -15.67 10.30 2.89
N PRO A 215 -16.28 10.99 1.90
CA PRO A 215 -16.08 12.41 1.58
C PRO A 215 -16.83 13.36 2.52
N GLY A 216 -16.38 14.63 2.54
CA GLY A 216 -17.11 15.72 3.19
C GLY A 216 -16.51 16.19 4.52
N LEU A 217 -15.21 16.22 4.67
CA LEU A 217 -14.54 16.82 5.82
C LEU A 217 -14.95 18.30 5.98
N PRO A 218 -15.14 18.80 7.24
CA PRO A 218 -15.43 20.22 7.48
C PRO A 218 -14.35 21.13 6.89
N ASP A 219 -14.76 22.28 6.35
CA ASP A 219 -13.82 23.27 5.77
C ASP A 219 -12.80 23.75 6.81
N GLU A 220 -13.17 23.81 8.08
CA GLU A 220 -12.35 24.23 9.22
C GLU A 220 -11.26 23.20 9.56
N ALA A 221 -11.41 21.97 9.10
CA ALA A 221 -10.40 20.93 9.28
C ALA A 221 -9.14 21.20 8.45
N PHE A 222 -9.21 22.00 7.38
CA PHE A 222 -8.11 22.30 6.50
C PHE A 222 -7.36 23.59 6.90
N ILE A 223 -6.04 23.59 6.67
CA ILE A 223 -5.23 24.82 6.71
C ILE A 223 -5.55 25.62 5.44
N ARG A 224 -5.92 26.86 5.63
CA ARG A 224 -6.34 27.78 4.56
C ARG A 224 -5.46 29.02 4.50
N GLY A 225 -5.36 29.61 3.32
CA GLY A 225 -4.71 30.87 3.06
C GLY A 225 -5.59 31.78 2.20
N LYS A 226 -4.98 32.52 1.30
CA LYS A 226 -5.68 33.34 0.31
C LYS A 226 -6.20 32.54 -0.88
N THR A 227 -5.64 31.33 -1.10
CA THR A 227 -6.03 30.43 -2.19
C THR A 227 -7.47 29.96 -1.99
N PRO A 228 -8.31 30.02 -3.02
CA PRO A 228 -9.66 29.48 -2.98
C PRO A 228 -9.64 27.98 -2.65
N MET A 229 -10.65 27.54 -1.90
CA MET A 229 -10.82 26.13 -1.50
C MET A 229 -12.20 25.63 -1.91
N THR A 230 -12.25 24.49 -2.57
CA THR A 230 -13.50 23.78 -2.84
C THR A 230 -14.21 23.44 -1.53
N LYS A 231 -15.46 23.87 -1.39
CA LYS A 231 -16.23 23.75 -0.15
C LYS A 231 -16.67 22.32 0.11
N GLN A 232 -16.93 21.99 1.38
CA GLN A 232 -17.27 20.65 1.86
C GLN A 232 -18.31 19.93 1.01
N GLU A 233 -19.45 20.57 0.74
CA GLU A 233 -20.55 19.95 0.02
C GLU A 233 -20.19 19.67 -1.45
N VAL A 234 -19.42 20.57 -2.06
CA VAL A 234 -18.91 20.43 -3.44
C VAL A 234 -17.87 19.32 -3.51
N ARG A 235 -16.94 19.25 -2.53
CA ARG A 235 -15.95 18.15 -2.43
C ARG A 235 -16.64 16.81 -2.30
N ALA A 236 -17.59 16.70 -1.37
CA ALA A 236 -18.34 15.47 -1.14
C ALA A 236 -19.07 15.01 -2.42
N ALA A 237 -19.72 15.93 -3.12
CA ALA A 237 -20.40 15.61 -4.38
C ALA A 237 -19.42 15.23 -5.49
N ALA A 238 -18.27 15.90 -5.59
CA ALA A 238 -17.24 15.60 -6.59
C ALA A 238 -16.64 14.21 -6.39
N LEU A 239 -16.25 13.83 -5.16
CA LEU A 239 -15.73 12.50 -4.85
C LEU A 239 -16.78 11.41 -5.10
N ALA A 240 -18.04 11.66 -4.75
CA ALA A 240 -19.12 10.72 -5.01
C ALA A 240 -19.31 10.49 -6.52
N LYS A 241 -19.25 11.55 -7.33
CA LYS A 241 -19.34 11.45 -8.80
C LYS A 241 -18.12 10.78 -9.43
N LEU A 242 -16.95 10.95 -8.86
CA LEU A 242 -15.75 10.22 -9.27
C LEU A 242 -15.76 8.77 -8.85
N ALA A 243 -16.64 8.36 -7.93
CA ALA A 243 -16.74 6.99 -7.41
C ALA A 243 -15.36 6.41 -7.03
N VAL A 244 -14.60 7.17 -6.24
CA VAL A 244 -13.21 6.83 -5.88
C VAL A 244 -13.14 5.46 -5.20
N ALA A 245 -12.32 4.56 -5.75
CA ALA A 245 -12.07 3.24 -5.19
C ALA A 245 -10.78 3.23 -4.34
N PRO A 246 -10.66 2.31 -3.37
CA PRO A 246 -9.51 2.25 -2.45
C PRO A 246 -8.13 2.12 -3.11
N THR A 247 -8.06 1.62 -4.34
CA THR A 247 -6.82 1.33 -5.09
C THR A 247 -6.55 2.28 -6.24
N ASP A 248 -7.40 3.30 -6.44
CA ASP A 248 -7.33 4.19 -7.61
C ASP A 248 -6.04 5.02 -7.66
N THR A 249 -5.56 5.23 -8.87
CA THR A 249 -4.61 6.30 -9.21
C THR A 249 -5.40 7.54 -9.58
N LEU A 250 -5.21 8.64 -8.87
CA LEU A 250 -6.02 9.83 -8.95
C LEU A 250 -5.19 11.07 -9.30
N TRP A 251 -5.72 11.92 -10.18
CA TRP A 251 -5.15 13.24 -10.42
C TRP A 251 -6.08 14.32 -9.90
N ASP A 252 -5.52 15.30 -9.19
CA ASP A 252 -6.19 16.54 -8.78
C ASP A 252 -5.49 17.71 -9.46
N VAL A 253 -6.10 18.27 -10.51
CA VAL A 253 -5.53 19.32 -11.35
C VAL A 253 -6.04 20.69 -10.90
N GLY A 254 -5.12 21.59 -10.52
CA GLY A 254 -5.42 22.83 -9.86
C GLY A 254 -5.81 22.59 -8.40
N ALA A 255 -4.94 21.90 -7.66
CA ALA A 255 -5.23 21.38 -6.34
C ALA A 255 -5.52 22.48 -5.28
N GLY A 256 -5.06 23.70 -5.50
CA GLY A 256 -5.28 24.83 -4.60
C GLY A 256 -4.77 24.55 -3.20
N THR A 257 -5.67 24.48 -2.22
CA THR A 257 -5.31 24.14 -0.84
C THR A 257 -5.02 22.64 -0.62
N GLY A 258 -5.24 21.79 -1.61
CA GLY A 258 -5.13 20.34 -1.52
C GLY A 258 -6.30 19.66 -0.80
N SER A 259 -7.42 20.38 -0.60
CA SER A 259 -8.55 19.81 0.14
C SER A 259 -9.21 18.64 -0.57
N VAL A 260 -9.32 18.68 -1.91
CA VAL A 260 -9.81 17.56 -2.73
C VAL A 260 -8.77 16.45 -2.76
N SER A 261 -7.50 16.78 -2.99
CA SER A 261 -6.39 15.82 -2.99
C SER A 261 -6.31 15.00 -1.69
N VAL A 262 -6.46 15.66 -0.54
CA VAL A 262 -6.45 14.99 0.78
C VAL A 262 -7.63 14.05 0.92
N GLU A 263 -8.85 14.48 0.58
CA GLU A 263 -10.03 13.60 0.66
C GLU A 263 -9.93 12.43 -0.33
N MET A 264 -9.37 12.64 -1.53
CA MET A 264 -9.04 11.56 -2.48
C MET A 264 -8.04 10.57 -1.86
N ALA A 265 -6.96 11.06 -1.22
CA ALA A 265 -5.96 10.22 -0.61
C ALA A 265 -6.51 9.37 0.55
N LEU A 266 -7.41 9.95 1.35
CA LEU A 266 -8.09 9.24 2.43
C LEU A 266 -9.14 8.23 1.90
N ALA A 267 -9.77 8.51 0.76
CA ALA A 267 -10.73 7.62 0.12
C ALA A 267 -10.04 6.45 -0.62
N ALA A 268 -8.81 6.65 -1.10
CA ALA A 268 -8.02 5.66 -1.82
C ALA A 268 -6.76 5.24 -1.01
N PRO A 269 -6.89 4.61 0.16
CA PRO A 269 -5.77 4.34 1.06
C PRO A 269 -4.72 3.37 0.49
N MET A 270 -5.07 2.54 -0.48
CA MET A 270 -4.17 1.64 -1.21
C MET A 270 -3.81 2.17 -2.61
N GLY A 271 -4.34 3.33 -2.97
CA GLY A 271 -4.10 4.03 -4.23
C GLY A 271 -3.06 5.14 -4.10
N GLN A 272 -2.94 5.95 -5.16
CA GLN A 272 -1.99 7.07 -5.21
C GLN A 272 -2.68 8.31 -5.75
N VAL A 273 -2.42 9.48 -5.16
CA VAL A 273 -2.93 10.77 -5.60
C VAL A 273 -1.80 11.68 -6.07
N TYR A 274 -1.98 12.29 -7.23
CA TYR A 274 -1.09 13.30 -7.79
C TYR A 274 -1.79 14.65 -7.80
N ALA A 275 -1.41 15.54 -6.89
CA ALA A 275 -1.92 16.91 -6.81
C ALA A 275 -1.05 17.82 -7.66
N VAL A 276 -1.60 18.38 -8.74
CA VAL A 276 -0.89 19.27 -9.65
C VAL A 276 -1.27 20.72 -9.34
N GLU A 277 -0.29 21.54 -8.97
CA GLU A 277 -0.49 22.95 -8.62
C GLU A 277 0.74 23.80 -9.02
N CYS A 278 0.51 24.97 -9.57
CA CYS A 278 1.58 25.84 -10.07
C CYS A 278 1.80 27.10 -9.20
N ASP A 279 0.89 27.44 -8.31
CA ASP A 279 1.05 28.55 -7.37
C ASP A 279 1.86 28.11 -6.16
N ALA A 280 2.91 28.85 -5.82
CA ALA A 280 3.83 28.48 -4.74
C ALA A 280 3.17 28.49 -3.36
N ASP A 281 2.28 29.45 -3.09
CA ASP A 281 1.55 29.55 -1.81
C ASP A 281 0.54 28.41 -1.69
N ALA A 282 -0.13 28.06 -2.77
CA ALA A 282 -1.02 26.91 -2.84
C ALA A 282 -0.26 25.58 -2.64
N CYS A 283 0.90 25.42 -3.27
CA CYS A 283 1.78 24.26 -3.06
C CYS A 283 2.19 24.10 -1.58
N ALA A 284 2.47 25.20 -0.88
CA ALA A 284 2.77 25.18 0.54
C ALA A 284 1.57 24.69 1.37
N LEU A 285 0.35 25.12 1.02
CA LEU A 285 -0.88 24.66 1.67
C LEU A 285 -1.14 23.18 1.42
N VAL A 286 -0.91 22.69 0.20
CA VAL A 286 -1.03 21.24 -0.10
C VAL A 286 -0.12 20.43 0.83
N ARG A 287 1.17 20.80 0.96
CA ARG A 287 2.12 20.11 1.86
C ARG A 287 1.68 20.14 3.32
N GLN A 288 1.20 21.28 3.80
CA GLN A 288 0.73 21.43 5.18
C GLN A 288 -0.51 20.57 5.46
N ASN A 289 -1.47 20.54 4.54
CA ASN A 289 -2.66 19.71 4.66
C ASN A 289 -2.31 18.22 4.50
N GLN A 290 -1.41 17.85 3.57
CA GLN A 290 -0.88 16.49 3.44
C GLN A 290 -0.30 16.00 4.77
N ALA A 291 0.56 16.79 5.41
CA ALA A 291 1.16 16.44 6.70
C ALA A 291 0.11 16.36 7.82
N LYS A 292 -0.81 17.34 7.90
CA LYS A 292 -1.87 17.39 8.91
C LYS A 292 -2.76 16.14 8.90
N PHE A 293 -3.11 15.66 7.71
CA PHE A 293 -3.98 14.49 7.54
C PHE A 293 -3.21 13.18 7.38
N ALA A 294 -1.86 13.23 7.48
CA ALA A 294 -0.99 12.07 7.25
C ALA A 294 -1.32 11.35 5.92
N ALA A 295 -1.58 12.11 4.85
CA ALA A 295 -1.91 11.59 3.52
C ALA A 295 -0.62 11.18 2.80
N SER A 296 -0.02 10.04 3.22
CA SER A 296 1.28 9.57 2.73
C SER A 296 1.25 9.11 1.27
N ASN A 297 0.07 8.79 0.74
CA ASN A 297 -0.18 8.42 -0.65
C ASN A 297 -0.55 9.62 -1.56
N LEU A 298 -0.32 10.85 -1.10
CA LEU A 298 -0.47 12.08 -1.86
C LEU A 298 0.91 12.59 -2.30
N THR A 299 1.09 12.81 -3.60
CA THR A 299 2.31 13.40 -4.18
C THR A 299 1.98 14.75 -4.81
N LEU A 300 2.65 15.81 -4.36
CA LEU A 300 2.51 17.14 -4.97
C LEU A 300 3.44 17.27 -6.17
N ILE A 301 2.87 17.65 -7.31
CA ILE A 301 3.57 18.01 -8.55
C ILE A 301 3.48 19.54 -8.71
N ALA A 302 4.57 20.21 -8.42
CA ALA A 302 4.64 21.66 -8.59
C ALA A 302 4.85 22.00 -10.08
N GLY A 303 3.81 22.48 -10.74
CA GLY A 303 3.86 22.79 -12.17
C GLY A 303 2.48 23.10 -12.76
N LYS A 304 2.49 23.57 -13.99
CA LYS A 304 1.28 23.94 -14.74
C LYS A 304 0.82 22.73 -15.57
N ALA A 305 -0.47 22.42 -15.55
CA ALA A 305 -1.06 21.45 -16.45
C ALA A 305 -1.33 22.09 -17.85
N PRO A 306 -1.15 21.35 -18.96
CA PRO A 306 -0.94 19.91 -19.04
C PRO A 306 0.50 19.43 -18.88
N GLU A 307 1.51 20.29 -18.93
CA GLU A 307 2.94 19.90 -18.94
C GLU A 307 3.31 19.06 -17.69
N ALA A 308 2.78 19.45 -16.54
CA ALA A 308 3.01 18.74 -15.27
C ALA A 308 2.30 17.37 -15.16
N LEU A 309 1.44 17.03 -16.13
CA LEU A 309 0.79 15.72 -16.21
C LEU A 309 1.64 14.68 -16.96
N GLN A 310 2.67 15.13 -17.68
CA GLN A 310 3.55 14.24 -18.42
C GLN A 310 4.28 13.29 -17.49
N ASN A 311 4.33 12.01 -17.88
CA ASN A 311 4.98 10.92 -17.12
C ASN A 311 4.33 10.57 -15.77
N LEU A 312 3.15 11.09 -15.44
CA LEU A 312 2.38 10.57 -14.32
C LEU A 312 1.78 9.20 -14.70
N PRO A 313 1.63 8.30 -13.73
CA PRO A 313 0.89 7.06 -13.94
C PRO A 313 -0.53 7.33 -14.45
N ALA A 314 -1.03 6.47 -15.33
CA ALA A 314 -2.36 6.60 -15.92
C ALA A 314 -3.45 6.70 -14.83
N PRO A 315 -4.33 7.71 -14.88
CA PRO A 315 -5.30 7.94 -13.82
C PRO A 315 -6.56 7.09 -14.00
N ASP A 316 -7.07 6.54 -12.91
CA ASP A 316 -8.40 5.93 -12.87
C ASP A 316 -9.49 6.99 -12.77
N ALA A 317 -9.19 8.12 -12.08
CA ALA A 317 -10.08 9.26 -12.03
C ALA A 317 -9.30 10.60 -11.93
N VAL A 318 -9.88 11.66 -12.49
CA VAL A 318 -9.30 13.01 -12.53
C VAL A 318 -10.33 14.02 -12.05
N PHE A 319 -9.95 14.82 -11.05
CA PHE A 319 -10.66 16.05 -10.71
C PHE A 319 -9.94 17.25 -11.30
N ILE A 320 -10.68 18.16 -11.90
CA ILE A 320 -10.17 19.44 -12.45
C ILE A 320 -10.83 20.57 -11.68
N GLY A 321 -10.11 21.13 -10.69
CA GLY A 321 -10.54 22.27 -9.89
C GLY A 321 -10.13 23.63 -10.48
N GLY A 322 -9.12 23.63 -11.35
CA GLY A 322 -8.64 24.83 -12.03
C GLY A 322 -7.78 24.50 -13.25
N SER A 323 -8.09 25.10 -14.40
CA SER A 323 -7.39 24.83 -15.66
C SER A 323 -6.46 25.94 -16.12
N LYS A 324 -6.59 27.14 -15.55
CA LYS A 324 -5.88 28.36 -16.02
C LYS A 324 -5.94 28.55 -17.55
N GLY A 325 -7.10 28.24 -18.14
CA GLY A 325 -7.36 28.38 -19.58
C GLY A 325 -6.97 27.16 -20.43
N ASN A 326 -6.40 26.12 -19.86
CA ASN A 326 -5.92 24.94 -20.60
C ASN A 326 -6.91 23.75 -20.53
N MET A 327 -8.21 24.00 -20.36
CA MET A 327 -9.21 22.92 -20.10
C MET A 327 -9.12 21.80 -21.15
N GLN A 328 -9.13 22.15 -22.44
CA GLN A 328 -9.07 21.16 -23.52
C GLN A 328 -7.80 20.30 -23.41
N ALA A 329 -6.65 20.92 -23.31
CA ALA A 329 -5.37 20.20 -23.27
C ALA A 329 -5.21 19.29 -22.01
N ILE A 330 -5.83 19.69 -20.89
CA ILE A 330 -5.86 18.86 -19.67
C ILE A 330 -6.74 17.61 -19.87
N VAL A 331 -7.92 17.78 -20.46
CA VAL A 331 -8.81 16.66 -20.79
C VAL A 331 -8.17 15.74 -21.82
N ASP A 332 -7.51 16.29 -22.85
CA ASP A 332 -6.77 15.54 -23.87
C ASP A 332 -5.68 14.68 -23.21
N ALA A 333 -4.88 15.27 -22.30
CA ALA A 333 -3.82 14.57 -21.60
C ALA A 333 -4.36 13.42 -20.70
N ALA A 334 -5.46 13.67 -19.98
CA ALA A 334 -6.08 12.67 -19.12
C ALA A 334 -6.62 11.47 -19.93
N LEU A 335 -7.34 11.74 -21.02
CA LEU A 335 -7.91 10.71 -21.90
C LEU A 335 -6.85 9.98 -22.72
N ALA A 336 -5.74 10.64 -23.09
CA ALA A 336 -4.61 10.00 -23.73
C ALA A 336 -3.89 9.03 -22.78
N ALA A 337 -3.77 9.39 -21.49
CA ALA A 337 -3.16 8.52 -20.48
C ALA A 337 -4.06 7.33 -20.12
N ASN A 338 -5.37 7.54 -20.01
CA ASN A 338 -6.37 6.48 -19.82
C ASN A 338 -7.70 6.87 -20.47
N PRO A 339 -8.10 6.27 -21.61
CA PRO A 339 -9.36 6.55 -22.27
C PRO A 339 -10.61 6.23 -21.41
N GLN A 340 -10.46 5.42 -20.37
CA GLN A 340 -11.54 5.03 -19.45
C GLN A 340 -11.56 5.86 -18.16
N THR A 341 -10.65 6.84 -18.02
CA THR A 341 -10.59 7.66 -16.79
C THR A 341 -11.91 8.35 -16.49
N ARG A 342 -12.32 8.34 -15.24
CA ARG A 342 -13.50 9.09 -14.75
C ARG A 342 -13.10 10.55 -14.58
N LEU A 343 -13.86 11.46 -15.14
CA LEU A 343 -13.58 12.89 -15.12
C LEU A 343 -14.64 13.64 -14.33
N CYS A 344 -14.21 14.55 -13.45
CA CYS A 344 -15.09 15.52 -12.79
C CYS A 344 -14.44 16.90 -12.84
N ILE A 345 -15.10 17.84 -13.51
CA ILE A 345 -14.63 19.22 -13.67
C ILE A 345 -15.52 20.11 -12.79
N ALA A 346 -14.91 20.95 -11.94
CA ALA A 346 -15.60 21.96 -11.16
C ALA A 346 -15.53 23.32 -11.85
N ALA A 347 -16.67 23.94 -12.09
CA ALA A 347 -16.78 25.26 -12.72
C ALA A 347 -17.65 26.21 -11.89
N ILE A 348 -17.16 27.43 -11.65
CA ILE A 348 -17.93 28.52 -11.02
C ILE A 348 -18.39 29.51 -12.10
N ALA A 349 -17.54 29.76 -13.10
CA ALA A 349 -17.84 30.67 -14.22
C ALA A 349 -18.53 29.89 -15.37
N LEU A 350 -19.42 30.58 -16.07
CA LEU A 350 -20.13 30.02 -17.23
C LEU A 350 -19.18 29.68 -18.38
N GLU A 351 -18.11 30.47 -18.55
CA GLU A 351 -17.06 30.21 -19.53
C GLU A 351 -16.34 28.89 -19.24
N THR A 352 -16.02 28.61 -17.97
CA THR A 352 -15.39 27.36 -17.56
C THR A 352 -16.34 26.17 -17.75
N LEU A 353 -17.62 26.35 -17.45
CA LEU A 353 -18.66 25.35 -17.71
C LEU A 353 -18.73 25.01 -19.21
N GLN A 354 -18.79 26.03 -20.08
CA GLN A 354 -18.80 25.83 -21.52
C GLN A 354 -17.52 25.13 -22.02
N GLN A 355 -16.34 25.54 -21.53
CA GLN A 355 -15.08 24.90 -21.88
C GLN A 355 -15.03 23.43 -21.46
N GLY A 356 -15.53 23.08 -20.27
CA GLY A 356 -15.57 21.69 -19.79
C GLY A 356 -16.49 20.81 -20.65
N ILE A 357 -17.67 21.30 -21.00
CA ILE A 357 -18.61 20.60 -21.89
C ILE A 357 -17.99 20.41 -23.28
N ALA A 358 -17.41 21.47 -23.86
CA ALA A 358 -16.79 21.42 -25.16
C ALA A 358 -15.58 20.47 -25.21
N ALA A 359 -14.77 20.43 -24.15
CA ALA A 359 -13.64 19.52 -24.07
C ALA A 359 -14.04 18.05 -24.06
N LEU A 360 -15.11 17.66 -23.37
CA LEU A 360 -15.66 16.31 -23.43
C LEU A 360 -16.26 15.99 -24.81
N ALA A 361 -17.03 16.94 -25.39
CA ALA A 361 -17.64 16.77 -26.69
C ALA A 361 -16.62 16.57 -27.82
N ALA A 362 -15.44 17.19 -27.73
CA ALA A 362 -14.34 17.00 -28.69
C ALA A 362 -13.83 15.54 -28.75
N HIS A 363 -14.06 14.76 -27.70
CA HIS A 363 -13.77 13.32 -27.64
C HIS A 363 -15.01 12.42 -27.87
N GLY A 364 -16.13 13.00 -28.29
CA GLY A 364 -17.37 12.28 -28.49
C GLY A 364 -18.03 11.79 -27.18
N LEU A 365 -17.65 12.39 -26.05
CA LEU A 365 -18.19 12.04 -24.73
C LEU A 365 -19.36 12.97 -24.37
N ALA A 366 -20.45 12.39 -23.85
CA ALA A 366 -21.54 13.15 -23.29
C ALA A 366 -21.16 13.74 -21.92
N ALA A 367 -21.60 14.95 -21.64
CA ALA A 367 -21.37 15.65 -20.38
C ALA A 367 -22.65 15.67 -19.53
N GLN A 368 -22.59 15.08 -18.34
CA GLN A 368 -23.62 15.26 -17.32
C GLN A 368 -23.24 16.46 -16.44
N VAL A 369 -24.10 17.47 -16.37
CA VAL A 369 -23.88 18.68 -15.55
C VAL A 369 -24.80 18.66 -14.33
N THR A 370 -24.22 18.88 -13.15
CA THR A 370 -24.95 19.02 -11.89
C THR A 370 -24.58 20.37 -11.25
N GLN A 371 -25.57 21.20 -10.94
CA GLN A 371 -25.37 22.41 -10.16
C GLN A 371 -25.51 22.14 -8.67
N ILE A 372 -24.54 22.58 -7.88
CA ILE A 372 -24.53 22.52 -6.42
C ILE A 372 -24.68 23.95 -5.88
N ALA A 373 -25.83 24.25 -5.31
CA ALA A 373 -26.10 25.52 -4.63
C ALA A 373 -26.18 25.29 -3.12
N VAL A 374 -25.34 25.99 -2.37
CA VAL A 374 -25.20 25.81 -0.93
C VAL A 374 -25.49 27.10 -0.20
N SER A 375 -26.37 27.05 0.81
CA SER A 375 -26.53 28.13 1.78
C SER A 375 -26.24 27.57 3.18
N ARG A 376 -25.44 28.31 3.96
CA ARG A 376 -25.10 27.94 5.34
C ARG A 376 -25.65 28.96 6.32
N SER A 377 -26.11 28.50 7.47
CA SER A 377 -26.55 29.40 8.53
C SER A 377 -25.37 30.09 9.18
N LYS A 378 -25.53 31.38 9.48
CA LYS A 378 -24.57 32.19 10.25
C LYS A 378 -25.30 32.84 11.41
N ALA A 379 -24.82 32.66 12.64
CA ALA A 379 -25.37 33.33 13.81
C ALA A 379 -25.21 34.85 13.72
N ALA A 380 -26.26 35.60 13.99
CA ALA A 380 -26.31 37.05 14.04
C ALA A 380 -27.18 37.45 15.28
N GLY A 381 -26.54 37.62 16.41
CA GLY A 381 -27.24 37.78 17.69
C GLY A 381 -28.02 36.53 18.07
N SER A 382 -29.32 36.68 18.28
CA SER A 382 -30.24 35.56 18.57
C SER A 382 -30.83 34.86 17.33
N LEU A 383 -30.45 35.33 16.12
CA LEU A 383 -30.99 34.84 14.88
C LEU A 383 -29.94 34.03 14.07
N HIS A 384 -30.38 33.21 13.15
CA HIS A 384 -29.56 32.53 12.18
C HIS A 384 -29.93 32.97 10.76
N LEU A 385 -29.00 33.67 10.11
CA LEU A 385 -29.17 34.11 8.73
C LEU A 385 -28.62 33.05 7.76
N MET A 386 -29.33 32.80 6.65
CA MET A 386 -28.85 31.93 5.58
C MET A 386 -27.97 32.73 4.62
N MET A 387 -26.68 32.33 4.54
CA MET A 387 -25.68 32.92 3.66
C MET A 387 -25.47 32.00 2.46
N ALA A 388 -25.80 32.48 1.27
CA ALA A 388 -25.59 31.74 0.02
C ALA A 388 -24.11 31.80 -0.41
N ASN A 389 -23.59 30.67 -0.85
CA ASN A 389 -22.34 30.60 -1.59
C ASN A 389 -22.61 30.67 -3.10
N ASN A 390 -21.60 31.03 -3.89
CA ASN A 390 -21.70 30.91 -5.34
C ASN A 390 -22.00 29.46 -5.73
N PRO A 391 -22.95 29.20 -6.62
CA PRO A 391 -23.20 27.87 -7.12
C PRO A 391 -21.96 27.34 -7.88
N VAL A 392 -21.74 26.04 -7.79
CA VAL A 392 -20.67 25.34 -8.50
C VAL A 392 -21.30 24.29 -9.42
N PHE A 393 -20.82 24.23 -10.65
CA PHE A 393 -21.22 23.19 -11.60
C PHE A 393 -20.19 22.08 -11.56
N LEU A 394 -20.65 20.84 -11.40
CA LEU A 394 -19.84 19.63 -11.58
C LEU A 394 -20.20 19.00 -12.92
N ILE A 395 -19.21 18.85 -13.79
CA ILE A 395 -19.34 18.26 -15.12
C ILE A 395 -18.62 16.92 -15.08
N VAL A 396 -19.33 15.84 -15.35
CA VAL A 396 -18.76 14.49 -15.43
C VAL A 396 -19.03 13.89 -16.81
N ARG A 397 -18.15 13.02 -17.27
CA ARG A 397 -18.40 12.21 -18.47
C ARG A 397 -19.44 11.13 -18.16
N GLU A 398 -20.36 10.87 -19.07
CA GLU A 398 -21.20 9.67 -19.08
C GLU A 398 -20.48 8.46 -19.66
#